data_c2021a20c8fc90e7a721676c7c565a9a
#
_entry.id   c2021a20c8fc90e7a721676c7c565a9a
#
_cell.length_a   1.000
_cell.length_b   1.000
_cell.length_c   1.000
_cell.angle_alpha   90.00
_cell.angle_beta   90.00
_cell.angle_gamma   90.00
#
_symmetry.space_group_name_H-M   'P 1'
#
loop_
_entity.id
_entity.type
_entity.pdbx_description
1 polymer ?
#
loop_
_entity_poly.entity_id
_entity_poly.type
_entity_poly.pdbx_seq_one_letter_code
_entity_poly.pdbx_strand_id
1 'polypeptide(L)'
;LTEWKFSRSPGEATNTIRIDENISIGNPDETVLIAGPCSIESSDQIEEVAKCLVDNGVKVLRAGCYKPRTNPYSFRGLEEDGLKMLAEVREKYGLKIITEVKDSTQVQTVLKYTDIVQIGAKAMWDYGILAQLSKTQTPTLVKRAFGATTQEAAQITEYILSGGNDNVMICERGIRTFEPNTRFTLDLCGAEWIKKHTNLPLVLDPSHAMGFRYGVPNLALACVASGTDALMVEVHPDPSIAKSDASQQLDLKQFSLLVERIHKVASAIDKKII
;
A
#
# COMPACT_ATOMS: atom_id res chain seq x y z
N LEU A 1 -9.34 -25.85 18.51
CA LEU A 1 -9.30 -24.86 17.41
C LEU A 1 -7.99 -24.10 17.55
N THR A 2 -7.15 -24.15 16.53
CA THR A 2 -5.91 -23.38 16.50
C THR A 2 -6.29 -21.90 16.48
N GLU A 3 -5.82 -21.14 17.46
CA GLU A 3 -6.03 -19.70 17.49
C GLU A 3 -5.11 -19.05 16.45
N TRP A 4 -5.68 -18.24 15.53
CA TRP A 4 -4.90 -17.55 14.53
C TRP A 4 -4.14 -16.38 15.17
N LYS A 5 -2.87 -16.19 14.85
CA LYS A 5 -2.06 -15.06 15.35
C LYS A 5 -2.62 -13.70 14.95
N PHE A 6 -3.30 -13.62 13.81
CA PHE A 6 -3.97 -12.39 13.38
C PHE A 6 -5.27 -12.10 14.13
N SER A 7 -5.84 -13.07 14.84
CA SER A 7 -7.13 -12.89 15.51
C SER A 7 -7.03 -11.88 16.64
N ARG A 8 -8.06 -11.04 16.75
CA ARG A 8 -8.15 -10.02 17.78
C ARG A 8 -8.96 -10.52 18.97
N SER A 9 -8.37 -10.49 20.14
CA SER A 9 -9.07 -10.73 21.40
C SER A 9 -9.89 -9.51 21.83
N PRO A 10 -10.98 -9.69 22.63
CA PRO A 10 -11.73 -8.55 23.14
C PRO A 10 -10.84 -7.60 23.95
N GLY A 11 -10.80 -6.32 23.56
CA GLY A 11 -9.99 -5.28 24.20
C GLY A 11 -8.55 -5.19 23.72
N GLU A 12 -8.11 -6.08 22.83
CA GLU A 12 -6.79 -6.02 22.21
C GLU A 12 -6.71 -4.85 21.21
N ALA A 13 -5.58 -4.15 21.19
CA ALA A 13 -5.29 -3.10 20.21
C ALA A 13 -4.84 -3.68 18.88
N THR A 14 -4.88 -2.87 17.82
CA THR A 14 -4.18 -3.15 16.57
C THR A 14 -2.67 -3.22 16.82
N ASN A 15 -1.98 -4.15 16.17
CA ASN A 15 -0.53 -4.23 16.24
C ASN A 15 0.10 -2.96 15.65
N THR A 16 1.16 -2.49 16.28
CA THR A 16 1.92 -1.35 15.77
C THR A 16 3.19 -1.86 15.09
N ILE A 17 3.31 -1.61 13.80
CA ILE A 17 4.47 -2.01 13.00
C ILE A 17 5.39 -0.82 12.84
N ARG A 18 6.57 -0.92 13.44
CA ARG A 18 7.59 0.12 13.36
C ARG A 18 8.34 0.02 12.03
N ILE A 19 8.33 1.11 11.27
CA ILE A 19 9.09 1.24 10.02
C ILE A 19 10.46 1.86 10.32
N ASP A 20 10.49 2.91 11.16
CA ASP A 20 11.72 3.50 11.71
C ASP A 20 11.43 4.20 13.05
N GLU A 21 12.31 5.13 13.46
CA GLU A 21 12.18 5.86 14.73
C GLU A 21 10.96 6.80 14.77
N ASN A 22 10.51 7.27 13.60
CA ASN A 22 9.51 8.31 13.45
C ASN A 22 8.23 7.85 12.74
N ILE A 23 8.20 6.62 12.20
CA ILE A 23 7.09 6.11 11.41
C ILE A 23 6.68 4.74 11.94
N SER A 24 5.42 4.65 12.36
CA SER A 24 4.78 3.39 12.74
C SER A 24 3.39 3.31 12.10
N ILE A 25 2.98 2.12 11.65
CA ILE A 25 1.64 1.86 11.11
C ILE A 25 0.89 1.01 12.13
N GLY A 26 -0.36 1.41 12.47
CA GLY A 26 -1.18 0.79 13.51
C GLY A 26 -1.25 1.61 14.80
N ASN A 27 -0.64 2.81 14.84
CA ASN A 27 -0.86 3.76 15.93
C ASN A 27 -2.29 4.30 15.85
N PRO A 28 -3.10 4.19 16.93
CA PRO A 28 -4.51 4.60 16.90
C PRO A 28 -4.73 6.09 16.58
N ASP A 29 -3.76 6.94 16.93
CA ASP A 29 -3.85 8.40 16.78
C ASP A 29 -3.31 8.90 15.42
N GLU A 30 -2.83 7.98 14.56
CA GLU A 30 -2.13 8.33 13.32
C GLU A 30 -2.70 7.58 12.11
N THR A 31 -2.60 8.22 10.96
CA THR A 31 -2.79 7.58 9.65
C THR A 31 -1.56 7.91 8.79
N VAL A 32 -0.82 6.88 8.39
CA VAL A 32 0.37 7.05 7.54
C VAL A 32 -0.06 7.24 6.09
N LEU A 33 0.39 8.33 5.44
CA LEU A 33 0.15 8.53 4.02
C LEU A 33 1.27 7.88 3.21
N ILE A 34 0.89 6.94 2.35
CA ILE A 34 1.76 6.21 1.42
C ILE A 34 1.41 6.68 0.01
N ALA A 35 2.34 7.33 -0.69
CA ALA A 35 2.05 7.85 -2.02
C ALA A 35 3.21 7.63 -3.00
N GLY A 36 2.91 7.72 -4.31
CA GLY A 36 3.91 7.58 -5.35
C GLY A 36 3.33 6.96 -6.64
N PRO A 37 4.14 6.80 -7.69
CA PRO A 37 3.65 6.38 -8.99
C PRO A 37 3.31 4.87 -9.01
N CYS A 38 2.42 4.46 -9.91
CA CYS A 38 2.13 3.05 -10.13
C CYS A 38 3.41 2.26 -10.45
N SER A 39 4.27 2.81 -11.31
CA SER A 39 5.58 2.23 -11.62
C SER A 39 6.65 3.31 -11.74
N ILE A 40 7.90 2.94 -11.47
CA ILE A 40 9.05 3.76 -11.84
C ILE A 40 9.24 3.68 -13.36
N GLU A 41 9.43 4.82 -13.99
CA GLU A 41 9.57 4.96 -15.43
C GLU A 41 10.85 5.66 -15.85
N SER A 42 11.42 6.51 -14.99
CA SER A 42 12.71 7.17 -15.13
C SER A 42 13.17 7.77 -13.81
N SER A 43 14.46 8.14 -13.72
CA SER A 43 15.00 8.86 -12.56
C SER A 43 14.33 10.22 -12.36
N ASP A 44 14.10 10.97 -13.44
CA ASP A 44 13.46 12.29 -13.36
C ASP A 44 12.02 12.18 -12.82
N GLN A 45 11.25 11.20 -13.30
CA GLN A 45 9.88 10.98 -12.83
C GLN A 45 9.83 10.68 -11.32
N ILE A 46 10.67 9.77 -10.83
CA ILE A 46 10.62 9.37 -9.43
C ILE A 46 11.17 10.47 -8.51
N GLU A 47 12.16 11.24 -8.97
CA GLU A 47 12.70 12.37 -8.23
C GLU A 47 11.68 13.51 -8.09
N GLU A 48 10.95 13.85 -9.15
CA GLU A 48 9.89 14.86 -9.12
C GLU A 48 8.77 14.46 -8.15
N VAL A 49 8.37 13.18 -8.17
CA VAL A 49 7.42 12.65 -7.20
C VAL A 49 7.97 12.71 -5.78
N ALA A 50 9.20 12.25 -5.53
CA ALA A 50 9.81 12.25 -4.21
C ALA A 50 9.86 13.66 -3.61
N LYS A 51 10.23 14.64 -4.41
CA LYS A 51 10.21 16.05 -4.00
C LYS A 51 8.81 16.51 -3.61
N CYS A 52 7.81 16.23 -4.44
CA CYS A 52 6.41 16.57 -4.14
C CYS A 52 5.94 15.92 -2.83
N LEU A 53 6.31 14.67 -2.56
CA LEU A 53 5.98 13.98 -1.31
C LEU A 53 6.57 14.71 -0.10
N VAL A 54 7.85 15.03 -0.14
CA VAL A 54 8.53 15.74 0.95
C VAL A 54 7.94 17.14 1.17
N ASP A 55 7.67 17.88 0.09
CA ASP A 55 7.04 19.21 0.15
C ASP A 55 5.64 19.17 0.80
N ASN A 56 4.97 18.02 0.75
CA ASN A 56 3.67 17.76 1.41
C ASN A 56 3.78 17.00 2.75
N GLY A 57 4.98 16.81 3.29
CA GLY A 57 5.20 16.16 4.58
C GLY A 57 5.03 14.63 4.55
N VAL A 58 4.91 14.01 3.39
CA VAL A 58 4.75 12.56 3.22
C VAL A 58 6.10 11.87 3.34
N LYS A 59 6.15 10.79 4.10
CA LYS A 59 7.40 10.09 4.46
C LYS A 59 7.55 8.72 3.79
N VAL A 60 6.50 8.17 3.21
CA VAL A 60 6.52 6.82 2.62
C VAL A 60 6.20 6.89 1.13
N LEU A 61 7.19 6.54 0.31
CA LEU A 61 7.10 6.48 -1.14
C LEU A 61 6.78 5.05 -1.59
N ARG A 62 5.69 4.89 -2.35
CA ARG A 62 5.37 3.64 -3.04
C ARG A 62 5.70 3.74 -4.52
N ALA A 63 6.33 2.73 -5.09
CA ALA A 63 6.47 2.60 -6.54
C ALA A 63 6.76 1.15 -6.95
N GLY A 64 6.19 0.69 -8.06
CA GLY A 64 6.43 -0.66 -8.57
C GLY A 64 7.63 -0.70 -9.50
N CYS A 65 8.58 -1.59 -9.23
CA CYS A 65 9.72 -1.87 -10.12
C CYS A 65 9.45 -3.06 -11.03
N TYR A 66 8.67 -4.02 -10.57
CA TYR A 66 8.23 -5.19 -11.31
C TYR A 66 6.73 -5.13 -11.53
N LYS A 67 6.28 -5.24 -12.79
CA LYS A 67 4.85 -5.12 -13.14
C LYS A 67 4.32 -6.40 -13.75
N PRO A 68 3.45 -7.15 -13.04
CA PRO A 68 2.76 -8.28 -13.64
C PRO A 68 1.77 -7.80 -14.70
N ARG A 69 1.90 -8.31 -15.93
CA ARG A 69 1.04 -7.92 -17.06
C ARG A 69 0.33 -9.11 -17.66
N THR A 70 -0.92 -8.94 -18.03
CA THR A 70 -1.67 -9.91 -18.82
C THR A 70 -1.27 -9.87 -20.30
N ASN A 71 -0.87 -8.68 -20.79
CA ASN A 71 -0.31 -8.52 -22.14
C ASN A 71 1.23 -8.53 -22.05
N PRO A 72 1.92 -9.48 -22.71
CA PRO A 72 3.37 -9.61 -22.64
C PRO A 72 4.13 -8.45 -23.28
N TYR A 73 3.48 -7.65 -24.12
CA TYR A 73 4.08 -6.48 -24.77
C TYR A 73 3.96 -5.18 -23.94
N SER A 74 3.24 -5.19 -22.82
CA SER A 74 3.12 -4.04 -21.94
C SER A 74 4.40 -3.81 -21.15
N PHE A 75 4.60 -2.57 -20.69
CA PHE A 75 5.73 -2.19 -19.83
C PHE A 75 5.79 -3.06 -18.57
N ARG A 76 6.90 -3.72 -18.35
CA ARG A 76 7.10 -4.69 -17.25
C ARG A 76 7.74 -4.11 -16.00
N GLY A 77 8.08 -2.81 -16.01
CA GLY A 77 8.88 -2.15 -14.99
C GLY A 77 10.35 -2.06 -15.38
N LEU A 78 11.12 -1.34 -14.58
CA LEU A 78 12.58 -1.21 -14.75
C LEU A 78 13.35 -2.23 -13.90
N GLU A 79 12.65 -3.12 -13.21
CA GLU A 79 13.20 -4.22 -12.42
C GLU A 79 14.27 -3.72 -11.41
N GLU A 80 15.46 -4.30 -11.40
CA GLU A 80 16.52 -3.93 -10.46
C GLU A 80 17.02 -2.49 -10.65
N ASP A 81 17.03 -1.97 -11.88
CA ASP A 81 17.40 -0.57 -12.11
C ASP A 81 16.39 0.39 -11.46
N GLY A 82 15.11 0.04 -11.49
CA GLY A 82 14.08 0.78 -10.74
C GLY A 82 14.31 0.72 -9.22
N LEU A 83 14.75 -0.42 -8.68
CA LEU A 83 15.08 -0.54 -7.26
C LEU A 83 16.27 0.34 -6.85
N LYS A 84 17.29 0.46 -7.70
CA LYS A 84 18.43 1.37 -7.47
C LYS A 84 17.98 2.83 -7.46
N MET A 85 17.14 3.24 -8.42
CA MET A 85 16.55 4.59 -8.43
C MET A 85 15.74 4.88 -7.15
N LEU A 86 14.98 3.89 -6.64
CA LEU A 86 14.28 4.04 -5.35
C LEU A 86 15.25 4.23 -4.19
N ALA A 87 16.34 3.49 -4.15
CA ALA A 87 17.35 3.64 -3.12
C ALA A 87 18.00 5.03 -3.15
N GLU A 88 18.29 5.55 -4.35
CA GLU A 88 18.85 6.90 -4.52
C GLU A 88 17.92 7.98 -3.98
N VAL A 89 16.62 7.96 -4.32
CA VAL A 89 15.66 8.94 -3.79
C VAL A 89 15.38 8.74 -2.32
N ARG A 90 15.42 7.49 -1.80
CA ARG A 90 15.33 7.19 -0.37
C ARG A 90 16.41 7.92 0.43
N GLU A 91 17.67 7.79 0.01
CA GLU A 91 18.79 8.43 0.67
C GLU A 91 18.78 9.96 0.53
N LYS A 92 18.48 10.45 -0.68
CA LYS A 92 18.46 11.87 -0.99
C LYS A 92 17.37 12.65 -0.22
N TYR A 93 16.20 12.04 -0.06
CA TYR A 93 15.02 12.71 0.50
C TYR A 93 14.60 12.19 1.87
N GLY A 94 15.25 11.19 2.42
CA GLY A 94 14.92 10.61 3.73
C GLY A 94 13.59 9.85 3.74
N LEU A 95 13.12 9.38 2.58
CA LEU A 95 11.86 8.67 2.44
C LEU A 95 12.01 7.18 2.81
N LYS A 96 10.91 6.55 3.23
CA LYS A 96 10.79 5.09 3.33
C LYS A 96 10.18 4.53 2.08
N ILE A 97 10.65 3.36 1.66
CA ILE A 97 10.27 2.75 0.39
C ILE A 97 9.37 1.56 0.62
N ILE A 98 8.25 1.53 -0.11
CA ILE A 98 7.44 0.33 -0.29
C ILE A 98 7.39 -0.04 -1.77
N THR A 99 7.77 -1.27 -2.10
CA THR A 99 7.70 -1.79 -3.48
C THR A 99 7.18 -3.21 -3.53
N GLU A 100 6.65 -3.60 -4.69
CA GLU A 100 5.95 -4.86 -4.89
C GLU A 100 6.89 -5.97 -5.37
N VAL A 101 6.76 -7.16 -4.79
CA VAL A 101 7.27 -8.40 -5.34
C VAL A 101 6.20 -9.05 -6.21
N LYS A 102 6.58 -9.58 -7.37
CA LYS A 102 5.70 -10.23 -8.34
C LYS A 102 5.73 -11.76 -8.22
N ASP A 103 6.90 -12.29 -7.92
CA ASP A 103 7.14 -13.72 -7.74
C ASP A 103 8.29 -13.98 -6.74
N SER A 104 8.41 -15.23 -6.31
CA SER A 104 9.37 -15.62 -5.27
C SER A 104 10.84 -15.42 -5.63
N THR A 105 11.19 -15.36 -6.92
CA THR A 105 12.59 -15.16 -7.36
C THR A 105 13.12 -13.76 -7.09
N GLN A 106 12.22 -12.79 -6.92
CA GLN A 106 12.55 -11.37 -6.74
C GLN A 106 12.69 -10.98 -5.27
N VAL A 107 12.16 -11.78 -4.32
CA VAL A 107 12.09 -11.42 -2.90
C VAL A 107 13.45 -11.00 -2.35
N GLN A 108 14.50 -11.80 -2.57
CA GLN A 108 15.83 -11.51 -2.04
C GLN A 108 16.45 -10.23 -2.62
N THR A 109 16.15 -9.90 -3.87
CA THR A 109 16.61 -8.65 -4.50
C THR A 109 15.84 -7.46 -3.94
N VAL A 110 14.52 -7.54 -3.86
CA VAL A 110 13.67 -6.46 -3.35
C VAL A 110 13.99 -6.12 -1.90
N LEU A 111 14.24 -7.12 -1.05
CA LEU A 111 14.60 -6.92 0.37
C LEU A 111 15.84 -6.02 0.58
N LYS A 112 16.75 -5.96 -0.38
CA LYS A 112 17.96 -5.09 -0.28
C LYS A 112 17.65 -3.60 -0.43
N TYR A 113 16.55 -3.25 -1.08
CA TYR A 113 16.26 -1.89 -1.53
C TYR A 113 15.00 -1.28 -0.92
N THR A 114 14.24 -2.03 -0.10
CA THR A 114 12.95 -1.59 0.42
C THR A 114 12.87 -1.63 1.93
N ASP A 115 12.07 -0.75 2.51
CA ASP A 115 11.76 -0.74 3.95
C ASP A 115 10.48 -1.57 4.24
N ILE A 116 9.57 -1.64 3.25
CA ILE A 116 8.32 -2.42 3.33
C ILE A 116 8.17 -3.22 2.05
N VAL A 117 7.94 -4.52 2.13
CA VAL A 117 7.62 -5.35 0.96
C VAL A 117 6.12 -5.42 0.76
N GLN A 118 5.64 -5.12 -0.45
CA GLN A 118 4.26 -5.32 -0.83
C GLN A 118 4.09 -6.63 -1.60
N ILE A 119 3.14 -7.46 -1.16
CA ILE A 119 2.62 -8.58 -1.95
C ILE A 119 1.42 -8.06 -2.73
N GLY A 120 1.53 -8.03 -4.07
CA GLY A 120 0.48 -7.57 -4.95
C GLY A 120 -0.78 -8.45 -4.89
N ALA A 121 -1.94 -7.87 -5.18
CA ALA A 121 -3.22 -8.60 -5.14
C ALA A 121 -3.24 -9.86 -6.04
N LYS A 122 -2.50 -9.88 -7.13
CA LYS A 122 -2.39 -11.05 -8.02
C LYS A 122 -1.47 -12.14 -7.45
N ALA A 123 -0.56 -11.79 -6.55
CA ALA A 123 0.39 -12.68 -5.92
C ALA A 123 -0.01 -13.05 -4.47
N MET A 124 -1.21 -12.69 -4.03
CA MET A 124 -1.65 -12.92 -2.65
C MET A 124 -1.52 -14.40 -2.23
N TRP A 125 -1.72 -15.33 -3.16
CA TRP A 125 -1.60 -16.77 -2.93
C TRP A 125 -0.27 -17.38 -3.42
N ASP A 126 0.77 -16.57 -3.65
CA ASP A 126 2.09 -17.11 -3.97
C ASP A 126 2.78 -17.58 -2.69
N TYR A 127 2.64 -18.87 -2.38
CA TYR A 127 3.22 -19.48 -1.18
C TYR A 127 4.75 -19.43 -1.16
N GLY A 128 5.40 -19.29 -2.33
CA GLY A 128 6.85 -19.10 -2.41
C GLY A 128 7.29 -17.74 -1.86
N ILE A 129 6.53 -16.67 -2.16
CA ILE A 129 6.72 -15.33 -1.59
C ILE A 129 6.44 -15.38 -0.07
N LEU A 130 5.28 -15.92 0.33
CA LEU A 130 4.87 -16.01 1.73
C LEU A 130 5.91 -16.73 2.59
N ALA A 131 6.41 -17.88 2.11
CA ALA A 131 7.42 -18.68 2.83
C ALA A 131 8.77 -17.98 2.97
N GLN A 132 9.17 -17.13 2.01
CA GLN A 132 10.40 -16.36 2.13
C GLN A 132 10.24 -15.18 3.09
N LEU A 133 9.16 -14.40 2.97
CA LEU A 133 8.91 -13.23 3.81
C LEU A 133 8.62 -13.62 5.27
N SER A 134 8.05 -14.80 5.52
CA SER A 134 7.83 -15.32 6.88
C SER A 134 9.13 -15.50 7.69
N LYS A 135 10.27 -15.66 7.00
CA LYS A 135 11.60 -15.84 7.63
C LYS A 135 12.38 -14.54 7.81
N THR A 136 11.77 -13.40 7.49
CA THR A 136 12.36 -12.08 7.65
C THR A 136 11.70 -11.34 8.81
N GLN A 137 12.20 -10.14 9.14
CA GLN A 137 11.51 -9.20 10.01
C GLN A 137 11.07 -7.94 9.24
N THR A 138 11.18 -7.97 7.91
CA THR A 138 10.81 -6.85 7.07
C THR A 138 9.29 -6.64 7.09
N PRO A 139 8.81 -5.43 7.37
CA PRO A 139 7.40 -5.09 7.28
C PRO A 139 6.80 -5.52 5.93
N THR A 140 5.68 -6.22 5.98
CA THR A 140 5.06 -6.83 4.79
C THR A 140 3.60 -6.39 4.68
N LEU A 141 3.24 -5.80 3.53
CA LEU A 141 1.88 -5.43 3.18
C LEU A 141 1.27 -6.47 2.24
N VAL A 142 0.21 -7.14 2.68
CA VAL A 142 -0.56 -8.09 1.84
C VAL A 142 -1.76 -7.37 1.24
N LYS A 143 -1.77 -7.19 -0.08
CA LYS A 143 -2.94 -6.64 -0.80
C LYS A 143 -3.99 -7.72 -1.03
N ARG A 144 -5.21 -7.49 -0.53
CA ARG A 144 -6.36 -8.37 -0.76
C ARG A 144 -6.61 -8.54 -2.26
N ALA A 145 -6.67 -9.77 -2.70
CA ALA A 145 -7.07 -10.08 -4.08
C ALA A 145 -8.53 -9.69 -4.31
N PHE A 146 -8.85 -9.21 -5.50
CA PHE A 146 -10.18 -8.68 -5.84
C PHE A 146 -11.31 -9.73 -5.80
N GLY A 147 -10.97 -11.00 -5.77
CA GLY A 147 -11.93 -12.12 -5.61
C GLY A 147 -11.87 -12.79 -4.25
N ALA A 148 -11.03 -12.31 -3.32
CA ALA A 148 -10.89 -12.89 -2.00
C ALA A 148 -11.88 -12.28 -0.99
N THR A 149 -12.39 -13.10 -0.10
CA THR A 149 -13.08 -12.63 1.10
C THR A 149 -12.10 -11.96 2.07
N THR A 150 -12.61 -11.17 3.01
CA THR A 150 -11.79 -10.58 4.08
C THR A 150 -11.11 -11.65 4.92
N GLN A 151 -11.83 -12.76 5.18
CA GLN A 151 -11.31 -13.89 5.94
C GLN A 151 -10.16 -14.59 5.23
N GLU A 152 -10.29 -14.87 3.92
CA GLU A 152 -9.19 -15.46 3.14
C GLU A 152 -7.96 -14.56 3.12
N ALA A 153 -8.14 -13.25 2.95
CA ALA A 153 -7.04 -12.31 2.97
C ALA A 153 -6.34 -12.26 4.35
N ALA A 154 -7.10 -12.32 5.46
CA ALA A 154 -6.53 -12.42 6.80
C ALA A 154 -5.81 -13.78 7.01
N GLN A 155 -6.37 -14.89 6.54
CA GLN A 155 -5.74 -16.21 6.64
C GLN A 155 -4.42 -16.30 5.87
N ILE A 156 -4.29 -15.60 4.76
CA ILE A 156 -3.01 -15.52 4.02
C ILE A 156 -1.93 -14.84 4.85
N THR A 157 -2.26 -13.83 5.65
CA THR A 157 -1.26 -13.20 6.54
C THR A 157 -0.70 -14.17 7.57
N GLU A 158 -1.47 -15.18 7.98
CA GLU A 158 -1.04 -16.18 8.96
C GLU A 158 0.16 -16.99 8.47
N TYR A 159 0.32 -17.22 7.17
CA TYR A 159 1.51 -17.91 6.64
C TYR A 159 2.79 -17.12 6.93
N ILE A 160 2.71 -15.80 6.96
CA ILE A 160 3.85 -14.94 7.29
C ILE A 160 4.06 -14.91 8.80
N LEU A 161 2.98 -14.70 9.56
CA LEU A 161 2.99 -14.65 11.03
C LEU A 161 3.48 -15.96 11.64
N SER A 162 3.02 -17.11 11.12
CA SER A 162 3.40 -18.44 11.62
C SER A 162 4.89 -18.75 11.43
N GLY A 163 5.52 -18.14 10.42
CA GLY A 163 6.96 -18.27 10.16
C GLY A 163 7.85 -17.38 11.04
N GLY A 164 7.26 -16.48 11.83
CA GLY A 164 7.97 -15.62 12.79
C GLY A 164 8.13 -14.16 12.39
N ASN A 165 7.53 -13.71 11.28
CA ASN A 165 7.45 -12.30 10.93
C ASN A 165 6.12 -11.72 11.42
N ASP A 166 6.15 -11.00 12.53
CA ASP A 166 4.96 -10.37 13.13
C ASP A 166 4.66 -8.96 12.55
N ASN A 167 5.49 -8.47 11.61
CA ASN A 167 5.33 -7.15 10.99
C ASN A 167 4.45 -7.22 9.72
N VAL A 168 3.21 -7.65 9.84
CA VAL A 168 2.29 -7.87 8.72
C VAL A 168 1.11 -6.90 8.76
N MET A 169 0.84 -6.28 7.61
CA MET A 169 -0.29 -5.39 7.37
C MET A 169 -1.18 -5.96 6.26
N ILE A 170 -2.46 -5.60 6.28
CA ILE A 170 -3.42 -5.96 5.24
C ILE A 170 -3.89 -4.71 4.50
N CYS A 171 -4.03 -4.80 3.16
CA CYS A 171 -4.53 -3.71 2.34
C CYS A 171 -5.83 -4.10 1.64
N GLU A 172 -6.90 -3.37 1.94
CA GLU A 172 -8.12 -3.38 1.13
C GLU A 172 -7.94 -2.41 -0.05
N ARG A 173 -8.18 -2.90 -1.27
CA ARG A 173 -7.93 -2.18 -2.52
C ARG A 173 -9.03 -2.33 -3.57
N GLY A 174 -10.20 -2.75 -3.15
CA GLY A 174 -11.35 -3.00 -3.99
C GLY A 174 -11.53 -4.47 -4.37
N ILE A 175 -12.77 -4.88 -4.33
CA ILE A 175 -13.26 -6.22 -4.69
C ILE A 175 -14.05 -6.17 -5.98
N ARG A 176 -14.10 -7.29 -6.70
CA ARG A 176 -14.96 -7.43 -7.87
C ARG A 176 -16.41 -7.60 -7.43
N THR A 177 -17.26 -6.75 -7.96
CA THR A 177 -18.72 -6.82 -7.79
C THR A 177 -19.39 -6.81 -9.16
N PHE A 178 -20.71 -6.75 -9.19
CA PHE A 178 -21.49 -6.58 -10.42
C PHE A 178 -21.43 -5.17 -11.01
N GLU A 179 -20.88 -4.18 -10.26
CA GLU A 179 -20.80 -2.77 -10.71
C GLU A 179 -19.74 -2.61 -11.81
N PRO A 180 -20.10 -2.19 -13.04
CA PRO A 180 -19.17 -2.08 -14.16
C PRO A 180 -18.55 -0.68 -14.32
N ASN A 181 -19.07 0.35 -13.61
CA ASN A 181 -18.67 1.75 -13.83
C ASN A 181 -17.42 2.16 -13.06
N THR A 182 -16.93 1.31 -12.17
CA THR A 182 -15.65 1.47 -11.46
C THR A 182 -14.77 0.26 -11.72
N ARG A 183 -13.47 0.40 -11.49
CA ARG A 183 -12.54 -0.73 -11.67
C ARG A 183 -12.86 -1.87 -10.69
N PHE A 184 -13.10 -1.51 -9.43
CA PHE A 184 -13.53 -2.39 -8.35
C PHE A 184 -14.36 -1.58 -7.35
N THR A 185 -15.04 -2.25 -6.43
CA THR A 185 -15.75 -1.61 -5.33
C THR A 185 -14.87 -1.60 -4.08
N LEU A 186 -14.57 -0.43 -3.53
CA LEU A 186 -13.86 -0.30 -2.25
C LEU A 186 -14.74 -0.84 -1.12
N ASP A 187 -14.29 -1.90 -0.46
CA ASP A 187 -15.06 -2.61 0.58
C ASP A 187 -14.77 -2.02 1.97
N LEU A 188 -15.35 -0.87 2.26
CA LEU A 188 -15.24 -0.26 3.59
C LEU A 188 -15.95 -1.08 4.68
N CYS A 189 -17.01 -1.82 4.35
CA CYS A 189 -17.64 -2.74 5.30
C CYS A 189 -16.70 -3.89 5.67
N GLY A 190 -16.03 -4.47 4.68
CA GLY A 190 -14.97 -5.47 4.92
C GLY A 190 -13.79 -4.91 5.69
N ALA A 191 -13.43 -3.64 5.47
CA ALA A 191 -12.41 -2.94 6.23
C ALA A 191 -12.76 -2.89 7.74
N GLU A 192 -14.00 -2.56 8.09
CA GLU A 192 -14.48 -2.58 9.49
C GLU A 192 -14.49 -3.99 10.08
N TRP A 193 -14.79 -5.01 9.26
CA TRP A 193 -14.68 -6.41 9.69
C TRP A 193 -13.23 -6.76 10.05
N ILE A 194 -12.25 -6.36 9.22
CA ILE A 194 -10.82 -6.59 9.47
C ILE A 194 -10.41 -5.92 10.78
N LYS A 195 -10.75 -4.65 10.98
CA LYS A 195 -10.44 -3.90 12.21
C LYS A 195 -11.06 -4.54 13.47
N LYS A 196 -12.24 -5.13 13.34
CA LYS A 196 -12.94 -5.77 14.47
C LYS A 196 -12.39 -7.13 14.83
N HIS A 197 -11.99 -7.94 13.84
CA HIS A 197 -11.69 -9.35 14.03
C HIS A 197 -10.21 -9.71 13.93
N THR A 198 -9.37 -8.74 13.51
CA THR A 198 -7.93 -8.95 13.40
C THR A 198 -7.15 -7.90 14.18
N ASN A 199 -5.94 -8.23 14.58
CA ASN A 199 -4.98 -7.27 15.15
C ASN A 199 -4.08 -6.63 14.07
N LEU A 200 -4.33 -6.91 12.78
CA LEU A 200 -3.53 -6.42 11.65
C LEU A 200 -3.78 -4.94 11.40
N PRO A 201 -2.74 -4.12 11.22
CA PRO A 201 -2.90 -2.77 10.69
C PRO A 201 -3.52 -2.78 9.31
N LEU A 202 -4.49 -1.88 9.10
CA LEU A 202 -5.26 -1.78 7.88
C LEU A 202 -4.79 -0.61 7.00
N VAL A 203 -4.44 -0.92 5.77
CA VAL A 203 -4.17 0.05 4.71
C VAL A 203 -5.34 0.10 3.73
N LEU A 204 -5.78 1.28 3.32
CA LEU A 204 -6.83 1.44 2.31
C LEU A 204 -6.25 2.08 1.04
N ASP A 205 -6.58 1.51 -0.12
CA ASP A 205 -6.10 1.93 -1.43
C ASP A 205 -7.27 2.29 -2.36
N PRO A 206 -7.75 3.53 -2.32
CA PRO A 206 -8.84 3.99 -3.16
C PRO A 206 -8.46 4.12 -4.63
N SER A 207 -7.17 4.31 -4.96
CA SER A 207 -6.71 4.45 -6.35
C SER A 207 -6.98 3.20 -7.16
N HIS A 208 -6.62 2.03 -6.63
CA HIS A 208 -6.86 0.76 -7.31
C HIS A 208 -8.32 0.30 -7.24
N ALA A 209 -9.08 0.74 -6.24
CA ALA A 209 -10.50 0.44 -6.16
C ALA A 209 -11.28 1.24 -7.22
N MET A 210 -11.13 2.55 -7.25
CA MET A 210 -11.84 3.44 -8.16
C MET A 210 -11.44 3.23 -9.62
N GLY A 211 -10.12 3.20 -9.90
CA GLY A 211 -9.58 3.07 -11.25
C GLY A 211 -9.67 4.34 -12.11
N PHE A 212 -10.31 5.38 -11.61
CA PHE A 212 -10.49 6.66 -12.29
C PHE A 212 -10.15 7.83 -11.36
N ARG A 213 -9.29 8.74 -11.83
CA ARG A 213 -8.75 9.87 -11.08
C ARG A 213 -9.83 10.72 -10.41
N TYR A 214 -10.97 10.96 -11.10
CA TYR A 214 -12.03 11.85 -10.60
C TYR A 214 -12.62 11.41 -9.26
N GLY A 215 -12.63 10.11 -8.96
CA GLY A 215 -13.24 9.58 -7.74
C GLY A 215 -12.24 9.35 -6.59
N VAL A 216 -10.95 9.25 -6.90
CA VAL A 216 -9.90 8.95 -5.91
C VAL A 216 -9.89 9.93 -4.74
N PRO A 217 -9.97 11.28 -4.93
CA PRO A 217 -9.91 12.19 -3.81
C PRO A 217 -11.03 12.00 -2.78
N ASN A 218 -12.26 11.81 -3.23
CA ASN A 218 -13.39 11.65 -2.32
C ASN A 218 -13.36 10.28 -1.60
N LEU A 219 -12.95 9.22 -2.29
CA LEU A 219 -12.75 7.92 -1.65
C LEU A 219 -11.59 7.95 -0.64
N ALA A 220 -10.51 8.68 -0.93
CA ALA A 220 -9.41 8.86 0.01
C ALA A 220 -9.87 9.54 1.31
N LEU A 221 -10.74 10.56 1.22
CA LEU A 221 -11.35 11.18 2.40
C LEU A 221 -12.22 10.19 3.18
N ALA A 222 -13.01 9.35 2.50
CA ALA A 222 -13.81 8.32 3.15
C ALA A 222 -12.92 7.26 3.86
N CYS A 223 -11.80 6.89 3.25
CA CYS A 223 -10.81 5.99 3.86
C CYS A 223 -10.25 6.58 5.17
N VAL A 224 -9.85 7.87 5.15
CA VAL A 224 -9.37 8.54 6.37
C VAL A 224 -10.47 8.62 7.42
N ALA A 225 -11.69 9.02 7.02
CA ALA A 225 -12.85 9.12 7.93
C ALA A 225 -13.22 7.78 8.58
N SER A 226 -12.94 6.63 7.93
CA SER A 226 -13.12 5.31 8.53
C SER A 226 -12.04 4.93 9.55
N GLY A 227 -11.05 5.79 9.77
CA GLY A 227 -9.99 5.57 10.76
C GLY A 227 -8.96 4.53 10.34
N THR A 228 -8.60 4.48 9.04
CA THR A 228 -7.54 3.59 8.53
C THR A 228 -6.19 3.88 9.19
N ASP A 229 -5.32 2.86 9.30
CA ASP A 229 -3.96 3.00 9.85
C ASP A 229 -3.00 3.58 8.82
N ALA A 230 -3.25 3.31 7.52
CA ALA A 230 -2.55 3.97 6.44
C ALA A 230 -3.45 4.15 5.21
N LEU A 231 -3.18 5.20 4.44
CA LEU A 231 -3.83 5.52 3.17
C LEU A 231 -2.81 5.42 2.04
N MET A 232 -3.12 4.65 0.98
CA MET A 232 -2.25 4.51 -0.18
C MET A 232 -2.87 5.21 -1.40
N VAL A 233 -2.11 6.12 -2.05
CA VAL A 233 -2.57 6.90 -3.22
C VAL A 233 -1.54 6.87 -4.33
N GLU A 234 -2.01 6.73 -5.58
CA GLU A 234 -1.14 6.81 -6.75
C GLU A 234 -1.02 8.23 -7.28
N VAL A 235 0.24 8.65 -7.54
CA VAL A 235 0.61 10.00 -7.96
C VAL A 235 1.66 9.93 -9.06
N HIS A 236 1.50 10.72 -10.11
CA HIS A 236 2.44 10.80 -11.24
C HIS A 236 2.61 12.25 -11.69
N PRO A 237 3.82 12.71 -12.11
CA PRO A 237 4.01 14.10 -12.57
C PRO A 237 3.10 14.47 -13.74
N ASP A 238 3.00 13.58 -14.71
CA ASP A 238 2.04 13.68 -15.82
C ASP A 238 1.34 12.33 -16.05
N PRO A 239 0.16 12.12 -15.45
CA PRO A 239 -0.56 10.87 -15.59
C PRO A 239 -0.98 10.53 -17.02
N SER A 240 -1.01 11.50 -17.95
CA SER A 240 -1.42 11.28 -19.34
C SER A 240 -0.42 10.41 -20.13
N ILE A 241 0.85 10.44 -19.73
CA ILE A 241 1.95 9.66 -20.36
C ILE A 241 2.39 8.45 -19.54
N ALA A 242 1.75 8.21 -18.37
CA ALA A 242 2.11 7.11 -17.49
C ALA A 242 2.01 5.75 -18.20
N LYS A 243 3.04 4.92 -18.07
CA LYS A 243 3.14 3.58 -18.69
C LYS A 243 2.26 2.53 -18.02
N SER A 244 1.74 2.85 -16.82
CA SER A 244 0.84 1.95 -16.08
C SER A 244 -0.20 2.76 -15.30
N ASP A 245 -1.43 2.23 -15.25
CA ASP A 245 -2.56 2.75 -14.46
C ASP A 245 -2.79 4.28 -14.59
N ALA A 246 -2.60 4.84 -15.79
CA ALA A 246 -2.70 6.26 -16.12
C ALA A 246 -4.03 6.90 -15.70
N SER A 247 -5.13 6.14 -15.75
CA SER A 247 -6.48 6.65 -15.51
C SER A 247 -6.74 7.01 -14.05
N GLN A 248 -6.03 6.40 -13.10
CA GLN A 248 -6.31 6.52 -11.67
C GLN A 248 -5.31 7.39 -10.90
N GLN A 249 -4.11 7.63 -11.43
CA GLN A 249 -3.08 8.41 -10.76
C GLN A 249 -3.47 9.88 -10.70
N LEU A 250 -3.27 10.52 -9.57
CA LEU A 250 -3.40 11.97 -9.42
C LEU A 250 -2.18 12.66 -10.02
N ASP A 251 -2.33 13.87 -10.56
CA ASP A 251 -1.19 14.75 -10.79
C ASP A 251 -0.69 15.35 -9.46
N LEU A 252 0.50 15.97 -9.48
CA LEU A 252 1.13 16.52 -8.27
C LEU A 252 0.28 17.61 -7.60
N LYS A 253 -0.40 18.44 -8.38
CA LYS A 253 -1.28 19.51 -7.87
C LYS A 253 -2.53 18.94 -7.21
N GLN A 254 -3.16 17.97 -7.85
CA GLN A 254 -4.32 17.26 -7.28
C GLN A 254 -3.95 16.54 -5.99
N PHE A 255 -2.74 15.96 -5.94
CA PHE A 255 -2.25 15.31 -4.74
C PHE A 255 -2.05 16.30 -3.59
N SER A 256 -1.38 17.43 -3.82
CA SER A 256 -1.20 18.45 -2.77
C SER A 256 -2.53 18.97 -2.21
N LEU A 257 -3.51 19.21 -3.08
CA LEU A 257 -4.87 19.59 -2.66
C LEU A 257 -5.56 18.47 -1.86
N LEU A 258 -5.31 17.21 -2.21
CA LEU A 258 -5.83 16.08 -1.44
C LEU A 258 -5.21 16.02 -0.05
N VAL A 259 -3.89 16.22 0.08
CA VAL A 259 -3.19 16.21 1.38
C VAL A 259 -3.79 17.23 2.33
N GLU A 260 -4.05 18.47 1.88
CA GLU A 260 -4.72 19.48 2.69
C GLU A 260 -6.10 19.04 3.19
N ARG A 261 -6.86 18.34 2.34
CA ARG A 261 -8.22 17.87 2.68
C ARG A 261 -8.20 16.69 3.65
N ILE A 262 -7.29 15.74 3.47
CA ILE A 262 -7.20 14.58 4.38
C ILE A 262 -6.76 14.99 5.78
N HIS A 263 -5.89 16.00 5.93
CA HIS A 263 -5.54 16.55 7.25
C HIS A 263 -6.77 17.07 8.00
N LYS A 264 -7.70 17.76 7.32
CA LYS A 264 -8.94 18.25 7.91
C LYS A 264 -9.86 17.12 8.38
N VAL A 265 -9.97 16.06 7.55
CA VAL A 265 -10.79 14.89 7.91
C VAL A 265 -10.15 14.11 9.06
N ALA A 266 -8.85 13.88 9.02
CA ALA A 266 -8.11 13.21 10.10
C ALA A 266 -8.30 13.95 11.44
N SER A 267 -8.16 15.28 11.44
CA SER A 267 -8.39 16.10 12.63
C SER A 267 -9.82 15.98 13.17
N ALA A 268 -10.82 15.81 12.31
CA ALA A 268 -12.23 15.64 12.73
C ALA A 268 -12.52 14.30 13.42
N ILE A 269 -11.61 13.33 13.32
CA ILE A 269 -11.67 12.02 13.98
C ILE A 269 -10.50 11.82 14.96
N ASP A 270 -9.89 12.91 15.43
CA ASP A 270 -8.79 12.93 16.41
C ASP A 270 -7.53 12.17 15.96
N LYS A 271 -7.29 12.06 14.63
CA LYS A 271 -6.07 11.45 14.05
C LYS A 271 -5.17 12.49 13.41
N LYS A 272 -3.89 12.13 13.26
CA LYS A 272 -2.88 12.91 12.52
C LYS A 272 -2.47 12.16 11.26
N ILE A 273 -2.18 12.89 10.20
CA ILE A 273 -1.54 12.35 8.99
C ILE A 273 -0.01 12.45 9.17
N ILE A 274 0.66 11.32 8.92
CA ILE A 274 2.13 11.17 9.02
C ILE A 274 2.69 10.86 7.63
#